data_5f8e143fa03c986a688721e32c41ccfc
#
_entry.id   5f8e143fa03c986a688721e32c41ccfc
#
_cell.length_a   1.000
_cell.length_b   1.000
_cell.length_c   1.000
_cell.angle_alpha   90.00
_cell.angle_beta   90.00
_cell.angle_gamma   90.00
#
_symmetry.space_group_name_H-M   'P 1'
#
loop_
_entity.id
_entity.type
_entity.pdbx_description
1 polymer ?
#
loop_
_entity_poly.entity_id
_entity_poly.type
_entity_poly.pdbx_seq_one_letter_code
_entity_poly.pdbx_strand_id
1 'polypeptide(L)'
;MSKLDGKVVVVTGASRGIGKAIAKGMALEGASLAILGRTSSLSDPSELSIERTVQEIKDFGGIAQGYFCDVTEDSSVNSAFLNLREELGSVDVLVNNAGVLARVGFLETSISLWDSIMRTNLDGVYFCTMAVLSEMCRRNSGVIINISSSRGYSDDAQSTAYAVSKAGLDRLTIKLATELLGFGISVNSLQPGLTMTELMAKKNPDLLEMSPKWTEEKNIIPACVWLAAQQGTAVTGQVLDERDFGSTWPIKGISHPTIS
;
A
#
# COMPACT_ATOMS: atom_id res chain seq x y z
N MET A 1 -11.80 -21.94 1.65
CA MET A 1 -11.40 -21.25 0.38
C MET A 1 -10.60 -20.03 0.76
N SER A 2 -9.45 -19.85 0.15
CA SER A 2 -8.63 -18.65 0.31
C SER A 2 -9.38 -17.44 -0.23
N LYS A 3 -9.27 -16.30 0.46
CA LYS A 3 -10.07 -15.10 0.14
C LYS A 3 -9.67 -14.42 -1.17
N LEU A 4 -8.44 -14.64 -1.63
CA LEU A 4 -7.83 -13.98 -2.80
C LEU A 4 -7.40 -15.00 -3.86
N ASP A 5 -7.97 -16.21 -3.84
CA ASP A 5 -7.64 -17.26 -4.80
C ASP A 5 -7.86 -16.77 -6.25
N GLY A 6 -6.83 -16.96 -7.10
CA GLY A 6 -6.85 -16.50 -8.49
C GLY A 6 -6.74 -15.00 -8.72
N LYS A 7 -6.55 -14.17 -7.67
CA LYS A 7 -6.36 -12.72 -7.80
C LYS A 7 -4.91 -12.36 -8.06
N VAL A 8 -4.68 -11.42 -8.97
CA VAL A 8 -3.38 -10.78 -9.17
C VAL A 8 -3.30 -9.52 -8.33
N VAL A 9 -2.36 -9.48 -7.41
CA VAL A 9 -2.16 -8.36 -6.47
C VAL A 9 -0.80 -7.73 -6.69
N VAL A 10 -0.80 -6.42 -6.87
CA VAL A 10 0.42 -5.60 -6.96
C VAL A 10 0.64 -4.88 -5.64
N VAL A 11 1.85 -4.96 -5.07
CA VAL A 11 2.22 -4.21 -3.87
C VAL A 11 3.47 -3.39 -4.14
N THR A 12 3.36 -2.06 -4.07
CA THR A 12 4.49 -1.15 -4.25
C THR A 12 5.29 -0.99 -2.95
N GLY A 13 6.63 -0.86 -3.05
CA GLY A 13 7.49 -0.75 -1.87
C GLY A 13 7.49 -2.00 -1.00
N ALA A 14 7.34 -3.18 -1.59
CA ALA A 14 7.17 -4.44 -0.88
C ALA A 14 8.47 -5.22 -0.63
N SER A 15 9.63 -4.58 -0.76
CA SER A 15 10.92 -5.19 -0.40
C SER A 15 11.12 -5.36 1.11
N ARG A 16 10.33 -4.67 1.95
CA ARG A 16 10.45 -4.67 3.42
C ARG A 16 9.21 -4.11 4.10
N GLY A 17 9.21 -4.20 5.44
CA GLY A 17 8.26 -3.52 6.31
C GLY A 17 6.81 -3.86 5.99
N ILE A 18 5.93 -2.87 6.09
CA ILE A 18 4.48 -3.01 5.89
C ILE A 18 4.16 -3.65 4.53
N GLY A 19 4.79 -3.19 3.45
CA GLY A 19 4.54 -3.74 2.10
C GLY A 19 4.88 -5.21 1.97
N LYS A 20 6.02 -5.65 2.55
CA LYS A 20 6.41 -7.06 2.62
C LYS A 20 5.40 -7.87 3.43
N ALA A 21 4.97 -7.37 4.59
CA ALA A 21 3.99 -8.05 5.42
C ALA A 21 2.64 -8.21 4.70
N ILE A 22 2.15 -7.16 4.04
CA ILE A 22 0.92 -7.21 3.23
C ILE A 22 1.06 -8.25 2.11
N ALA A 23 2.16 -8.21 1.35
CA ALA A 23 2.38 -9.14 0.24
C ALA A 23 2.36 -10.60 0.71
N LYS A 24 3.07 -10.92 1.80
CA LYS A 24 3.07 -12.26 2.40
C LYS A 24 1.68 -12.67 2.88
N GLY A 25 0.96 -11.76 3.54
CA GLY A 25 -0.40 -12.04 4.02
C GLY A 25 -1.39 -12.31 2.89
N MET A 26 -1.30 -11.57 1.79
CA MET A 26 -2.16 -11.80 0.60
C MET A 26 -1.79 -13.08 -0.15
N ALA A 27 -0.51 -13.45 -0.20
CA ALA A 27 -0.07 -14.71 -0.77
C ALA A 27 -0.59 -15.93 0.03
N LEU A 28 -0.62 -15.86 1.36
CA LEU A 28 -1.23 -16.87 2.22
C LEU A 28 -2.75 -17.03 1.97
N GLU A 29 -3.40 -16.01 1.46
CA GLU A 29 -4.82 -16.04 1.06
C GLU A 29 -5.01 -16.39 -0.43
N GLY A 30 -3.97 -16.93 -1.10
CA GLY A 30 -4.06 -17.50 -2.45
C GLY A 30 -3.82 -16.53 -3.61
N ALA A 31 -3.42 -15.28 -3.34
CA ALA A 31 -3.13 -14.31 -4.40
C ALA A 31 -1.81 -14.61 -5.11
N SER A 32 -1.74 -14.28 -6.41
CA SER A 32 -0.50 -14.15 -7.17
C SER A 32 0.06 -12.75 -7.01
N LEU A 33 1.30 -12.62 -6.51
CA LEU A 33 1.90 -11.35 -6.09
C LEU A 33 2.89 -10.79 -7.11
N ALA A 34 2.71 -9.51 -7.48
CA ALA A 34 3.74 -8.67 -8.08
C ALA A 34 4.38 -7.80 -6.98
N ILE A 35 5.64 -8.05 -6.70
CA ILE A 35 6.43 -7.36 -5.67
C ILE A 35 7.23 -6.24 -6.32
N LEU A 36 6.81 -4.99 -6.11
CA LEU A 36 7.45 -3.84 -6.73
C LEU A 36 8.35 -3.09 -5.74
N GLY A 37 9.55 -2.72 -6.19
CA GLY A 37 10.50 -1.94 -5.40
C GLY A 37 11.73 -1.53 -6.19
N ARG A 38 12.57 -0.69 -5.59
CA ARG A 38 13.82 -0.20 -6.21
C ARG A 38 15.03 -1.07 -5.90
N THR A 39 14.94 -1.88 -4.88
CA THR A 39 16.05 -2.73 -4.45
C THR A 39 15.91 -4.07 -5.14
N SER A 40 16.54 -4.21 -6.30
CA SER A 40 16.77 -5.48 -6.96
C SER A 40 18.26 -5.77 -6.88
N SER A 41 18.65 -6.81 -6.21
CA SER A 41 20.01 -7.30 -6.26
C SER A 41 20.08 -8.77 -5.86
N LEU A 42 20.32 -9.61 -6.82
CA LEU A 42 20.83 -10.97 -6.59
C LEU A 42 22.24 -10.94 -5.94
N SER A 43 22.93 -9.79 -5.98
CA SER A 43 24.30 -9.60 -5.50
C SER A 43 24.38 -8.95 -4.11
N ASP A 44 23.29 -8.33 -3.62
CA ASP A 44 23.22 -7.82 -2.26
C ASP A 44 22.32 -8.74 -1.42
N PRO A 45 22.88 -9.59 -0.56
CA PRO A 45 22.12 -10.42 0.36
C PRO A 45 21.44 -9.60 1.45
N SER A 46 21.24 -8.29 1.26
CA SER A 46 20.49 -7.48 2.21
C SER A 46 19.09 -8.09 2.36
N GLU A 47 18.68 -8.29 3.60
CA GLU A 47 17.36 -8.79 3.98
C GLU A 47 16.19 -7.93 3.47
N LEU A 48 16.47 -6.88 2.68
CA LEU A 48 15.57 -5.80 2.31
C LEU A 48 15.39 -5.66 0.78
N SER A 49 15.46 -6.78 0.04
CA SER A 49 15.27 -6.79 -1.42
C SER A 49 13.92 -7.35 -1.85
N ILE A 50 13.50 -7.04 -3.08
CA ILE A 50 12.27 -7.63 -3.68
C ILE A 50 12.44 -9.15 -3.86
N GLU A 51 13.63 -9.61 -4.25
CA GLU A 51 13.94 -11.02 -4.44
C GLU A 51 13.80 -11.80 -3.13
N ARG A 52 14.22 -11.21 -2.01
CA ARG A 52 14.04 -11.83 -0.69
C ARG A 52 12.56 -12.01 -0.34
N THR A 53 11.75 -10.98 -0.59
CA THR A 53 10.29 -11.09 -0.37
C THR A 53 9.66 -12.14 -1.27
N VAL A 54 10.04 -12.19 -2.54
CA VAL A 54 9.61 -13.22 -3.50
C VAL A 54 9.99 -14.61 -3.02
N GLN A 55 11.24 -14.80 -2.58
CA GLN A 55 11.71 -16.10 -2.10
C GLN A 55 10.94 -16.55 -0.87
N GLU A 56 10.76 -15.66 0.12
CA GLU A 56 9.98 -15.98 1.31
C GLU A 56 8.52 -16.36 1.01
N ILE A 57 7.91 -15.77 -0.02
CA ILE A 57 6.56 -16.16 -0.46
C ILE A 57 6.59 -17.55 -1.12
N LYS A 58 7.58 -17.83 -1.96
CA LYS A 58 7.75 -19.12 -2.62
C LYS A 58 8.06 -20.24 -1.62
N ASP A 59 8.77 -19.97 -0.55
CA ASP A 59 9.15 -20.95 0.49
C ASP A 59 7.93 -21.57 1.18
N PHE A 60 6.82 -20.87 1.28
CA PHE A 60 5.56 -21.44 1.80
C PHE A 60 4.56 -21.82 0.70
N GLY A 61 5.00 -21.91 -0.57
CA GLY A 61 4.18 -22.37 -1.70
C GLY A 61 3.33 -21.28 -2.36
N GLY A 62 3.52 -20.00 -2.02
CA GLY A 62 2.84 -18.89 -2.67
C GLY A 62 3.41 -18.55 -4.05
N ILE A 63 2.65 -17.80 -4.85
CA ILE A 63 3.06 -17.34 -6.18
C ILE A 63 3.49 -15.88 -6.06
N ALA A 64 4.73 -15.58 -6.45
CA ALA A 64 5.24 -14.21 -6.46
C ALA A 64 6.31 -14.00 -7.53
N GLN A 65 6.33 -12.80 -8.11
CA GLN A 65 7.33 -12.29 -9.04
C GLN A 65 7.79 -10.89 -8.60
N GLY A 66 9.06 -10.60 -8.80
CA GLY A 66 9.67 -9.31 -8.45
C GLY A 66 9.87 -8.42 -9.68
N TYR A 67 9.56 -7.14 -9.55
CA TYR A 67 9.73 -6.16 -10.62
C TYR A 67 10.43 -4.91 -10.07
N PHE A 68 11.52 -4.51 -10.73
CA PHE A 68 12.10 -3.20 -10.45
C PHE A 68 11.09 -2.11 -10.80
N CYS A 69 10.82 -1.23 -9.85
CA CYS A 69 9.92 -0.10 -10.06
C CYS A 69 10.32 1.06 -9.14
N ASP A 70 10.75 2.17 -9.73
CA ASP A 70 10.79 3.45 -9.05
C ASP A 70 9.45 4.16 -9.30
N VAL A 71 8.62 4.23 -8.27
CA VAL A 71 7.28 4.85 -8.38
C VAL A 71 7.36 6.36 -8.65
N THR A 72 8.52 6.99 -8.48
CA THR A 72 8.72 8.42 -8.80
C THR A 72 8.90 8.67 -10.30
N GLU A 73 9.11 7.62 -11.10
CA GLU A 73 9.39 7.70 -12.53
C GLU A 73 8.30 6.99 -13.34
N ASP A 74 7.49 7.76 -14.09
CA ASP A 74 6.39 7.23 -14.91
C ASP A 74 6.85 6.12 -15.87
N SER A 75 7.99 6.29 -16.52
CA SER A 75 8.55 5.29 -17.42
C SER A 75 8.92 3.97 -16.71
N SER A 76 9.42 4.04 -15.47
CA SER A 76 9.72 2.87 -14.65
C SER A 76 8.43 2.14 -14.26
N VAL A 77 7.40 2.89 -13.87
CA VAL A 77 6.08 2.33 -13.54
C VAL A 77 5.49 1.63 -14.77
N ASN A 78 5.44 2.32 -15.92
CA ASN A 78 4.87 1.76 -17.14
C ASN A 78 5.58 0.48 -17.57
N SER A 79 6.91 0.43 -17.50
CA SER A 79 7.69 -0.77 -17.82
C SER A 79 7.39 -1.92 -16.87
N ALA A 80 7.35 -1.67 -15.55
CA ALA A 80 7.06 -2.68 -14.56
C ALA A 80 5.64 -3.26 -14.75
N PHE A 81 4.64 -2.39 -14.98
CA PHE A 81 3.25 -2.83 -15.17
C PHE A 81 3.01 -3.53 -16.51
N LEU A 82 3.78 -3.22 -17.55
CA LEU A 82 3.75 -3.98 -18.79
C LEU A 82 4.23 -5.42 -18.57
N ASN A 83 5.42 -5.59 -17.99
CA ASN A 83 6.03 -6.90 -17.74
C ASN A 83 5.17 -7.76 -16.81
N LEU A 84 4.66 -7.20 -15.70
CA LEU A 84 3.84 -7.97 -14.77
C LEU A 84 2.52 -8.46 -15.40
N ARG A 85 1.94 -7.68 -16.33
CA ARG A 85 0.73 -8.10 -17.05
C ARG A 85 0.99 -9.26 -18.01
N GLU A 86 2.14 -9.29 -18.65
CA GLU A 86 2.55 -10.39 -19.52
C GLU A 86 2.77 -11.69 -18.74
N GLU A 87 3.28 -11.61 -17.50
CA GLU A 87 3.64 -12.78 -16.71
C GLU A 87 2.53 -13.25 -15.77
N LEU A 88 1.79 -12.34 -15.13
CA LEU A 88 0.79 -12.65 -14.12
C LEU A 88 -0.65 -12.40 -14.58
N GLY A 89 -0.82 -11.64 -15.66
CA GLY A 89 -2.14 -11.26 -16.15
C GLY A 89 -2.66 -9.94 -15.58
N SER A 90 -3.96 -9.76 -15.69
CA SER A 90 -4.64 -8.53 -15.31
C SER A 90 -4.61 -8.27 -13.80
N VAL A 91 -4.29 -7.06 -13.39
CA VAL A 91 -4.25 -6.67 -11.97
C VAL A 91 -5.68 -6.55 -11.40
N ASP A 92 -5.96 -7.30 -10.35
CA ASP A 92 -7.22 -7.22 -9.60
C ASP A 92 -7.13 -6.25 -8.42
N VAL A 93 -5.97 -6.20 -7.75
CA VAL A 93 -5.76 -5.38 -6.56
C VAL A 93 -4.43 -4.62 -6.68
N LEU A 94 -4.48 -3.31 -6.51
CA LEU A 94 -3.30 -2.45 -6.38
C LEU A 94 -3.18 -1.96 -4.93
N VAL A 95 -2.06 -2.26 -4.28
CA VAL A 95 -1.70 -1.70 -2.98
C VAL A 95 -0.60 -0.67 -3.15
N ASN A 96 -0.94 0.60 -3.08
CA ASN A 96 -0.02 1.72 -3.07
C ASN A 96 0.56 1.88 -1.66
N ASN A 97 1.69 1.20 -1.40
CA ASN A 97 2.36 1.23 -0.12
C ASN A 97 3.70 1.98 -0.15
N ALA A 98 4.33 2.12 -1.31
CA ALA A 98 5.58 2.87 -1.42
C ALA A 98 5.45 4.27 -0.82
N GLY A 99 6.39 4.65 0.04
CA GLY A 99 6.35 5.94 0.71
C GLY A 99 7.65 6.28 1.40
N VAL A 100 7.88 7.57 1.58
CA VAL A 100 9.01 8.12 2.35
C VAL A 100 8.48 9.01 3.47
N LEU A 101 9.14 8.92 4.61
CA LEU A 101 8.87 9.70 5.81
C LEU A 101 10.13 10.43 6.24
N ALA A 102 10.01 11.71 6.53
CA ALA A 102 11.03 12.48 7.25
C ALA A 102 10.41 13.13 8.49
N ARG A 103 11.14 13.06 9.60
CA ARG A 103 10.73 13.65 10.89
C ARG A 103 11.53 14.94 11.11
N VAL A 104 11.19 15.94 10.30
CA VAL A 104 11.79 17.28 10.41
C VAL A 104 10.68 18.32 10.46
N GLY A 105 10.93 19.42 11.14
CA GLY A 105 10.03 20.57 11.18
C GLY A 105 9.95 21.28 9.82
N PHE A 106 8.99 22.18 9.69
CA PHE A 106 8.79 22.89 8.43
C PHE A 106 10.00 23.76 8.04
N LEU A 107 10.63 24.40 9.02
CA LEU A 107 11.81 25.25 8.78
C LEU A 107 13.05 24.48 8.31
N GLU A 108 13.17 23.22 8.68
CA GLU A 108 14.26 22.33 8.27
C GLU A 108 13.93 21.53 6.99
N THR A 109 12.72 21.66 6.46
CA THR A 109 12.31 20.96 5.25
C THR A 109 12.87 21.63 4.03
N SER A 110 13.92 21.07 3.43
CA SER A 110 14.45 21.57 2.16
C SER A 110 13.45 21.35 1.00
N ILE A 111 13.58 22.14 -0.07
CA ILE A 111 12.76 21.97 -1.29
C ILE A 111 12.94 20.53 -1.83
N SER A 112 14.16 20.03 -1.90
CA SER A 112 14.42 18.68 -2.40
C SER A 112 13.80 17.57 -1.53
N LEU A 113 13.74 17.77 -0.21
CA LEU A 113 13.07 16.84 0.70
C LEU A 113 11.56 16.89 0.51
N TRP A 114 10.99 18.10 0.40
CA TRP A 114 9.57 18.29 0.09
C TRP A 114 9.20 17.59 -1.21
N ASP A 115 9.93 17.87 -2.30
CA ASP A 115 9.69 17.29 -3.62
C ASP A 115 9.80 15.76 -3.59
N SER A 116 10.80 15.22 -2.91
CA SER A 116 10.98 13.77 -2.76
C SER A 116 9.77 13.11 -2.07
N ILE A 117 9.23 13.76 -1.03
CA ILE A 117 8.07 13.24 -0.29
C ILE A 117 6.81 13.31 -1.17
N MET A 118 6.54 14.45 -1.80
CA MET A 118 5.37 14.60 -2.68
C MET A 118 5.47 13.65 -3.86
N ARG A 119 6.62 13.59 -4.51
CA ARG A 119 6.87 12.73 -5.67
C ARG A 119 6.65 11.26 -5.36
N THR A 120 7.10 10.77 -4.19
CA THR A 120 6.91 9.38 -3.81
C THR A 120 5.48 9.11 -3.33
N ASN A 121 4.97 9.94 -2.41
CA ASN A 121 3.75 9.63 -1.66
C ASN A 121 2.45 10.01 -2.40
N LEU A 122 2.52 10.89 -3.41
CA LEU A 122 1.38 11.35 -4.21
C LEU A 122 1.55 11.01 -5.69
N ASP A 123 2.60 11.53 -6.36
CA ASP A 123 2.78 11.29 -7.79
C ASP A 123 2.98 9.79 -8.08
N GLY A 124 3.73 9.09 -7.23
CA GLY A 124 3.92 7.65 -7.36
C GLY A 124 2.62 6.86 -7.26
N VAL A 125 1.71 7.27 -6.36
CA VAL A 125 0.37 6.68 -6.28
C VAL A 125 -0.44 6.97 -7.53
N TYR A 126 -0.37 8.20 -8.04
CA TYR A 126 -1.03 8.58 -9.29
C TYR A 126 -0.54 7.72 -10.45
N PHE A 127 0.77 7.60 -10.66
CA PHE A 127 1.33 6.80 -11.77
C PHE A 127 0.94 5.33 -11.68
N CYS A 128 1.09 4.69 -10.52
CA CYS A 128 0.71 3.30 -10.33
C CYS A 128 -0.80 3.08 -10.53
N THR A 129 -1.62 4.02 -10.07
CA THR A 129 -3.08 3.97 -10.26
C THR A 129 -3.43 4.08 -11.75
N MET A 130 -2.86 5.06 -12.46
CA MET A 130 -3.08 5.22 -13.90
C MET A 130 -2.68 3.98 -14.69
N ALA A 131 -1.62 3.29 -14.28
CA ALA A 131 -1.15 2.08 -14.96
C ALA A 131 -2.18 0.93 -14.91
N VAL A 132 -3.09 0.87 -13.94
CA VAL A 132 -4.10 -0.20 -13.83
C VAL A 132 -5.50 0.24 -14.26
N LEU A 133 -5.80 1.55 -14.25
CA LEU A 133 -7.18 2.03 -14.39
C LEU A 133 -7.85 1.67 -15.71
N SER A 134 -7.14 1.81 -16.84
CA SER A 134 -7.73 1.52 -18.16
C SER A 134 -8.29 0.10 -18.23
N GLU A 135 -7.56 -0.87 -17.68
CA GLU A 135 -7.97 -2.26 -17.70
C GLU A 135 -9.04 -2.56 -16.64
N MET A 136 -8.92 -2.02 -15.43
CA MET A 136 -9.93 -2.15 -14.39
C MET A 136 -11.28 -1.57 -14.85
N CYS A 137 -11.28 -0.40 -15.49
CA CYS A 137 -12.50 0.21 -16.06
C CYS A 137 -13.13 -0.67 -17.15
N ARG A 138 -12.33 -1.21 -18.07
CA ARG A 138 -12.82 -2.11 -19.13
C ARG A 138 -13.45 -3.39 -18.57
N ARG A 139 -12.92 -3.92 -17.45
CA ARG A 139 -13.45 -5.11 -16.77
C ARG A 139 -14.59 -4.80 -15.79
N ASN A 140 -14.85 -3.53 -15.49
CA ASN A 140 -15.75 -3.06 -14.43
C ASN A 140 -15.44 -3.73 -13.08
N SER A 141 -14.18 -3.87 -12.76
CA SER A 141 -13.71 -4.56 -11.54
C SER A 141 -12.30 -4.16 -11.18
N GLY A 142 -12.07 -3.83 -9.93
CA GLY A 142 -10.75 -3.53 -9.38
C GLY A 142 -10.82 -3.06 -7.94
N VAL A 143 -9.73 -3.24 -7.22
CA VAL A 143 -9.56 -2.75 -5.85
C VAL A 143 -8.26 -1.96 -5.75
N ILE A 144 -8.32 -0.75 -5.23
CA ILE A 144 -7.16 0.10 -4.95
C ILE A 144 -7.12 0.39 -3.45
N ILE A 145 -6.00 0.04 -2.82
CA ILE A 145 -5.76 0.28 -1.39
C ILE A 145 -4.55 1.21 -1.27
N ASN A 146 -4.76 2.40 -0.74
CA ASN A 146 -3.71 3.38 -0.50
C ASN A 146 -3.27 3.30 0.96
N ILE A 147 -2.00 2.99 1.23
CA ILE A 147 -1.47 2.97 2.59
C ILE A 147 -1.19 4.40 3.03
N SER A 148 -2.08 4.93 3.85
CA SER A 148 -2.06 6.28 4.38
C SER A 148 -1.42 6.33 5.77
N SER A 149 -1.75 7.33 6.56
CA SER A 149 -1.26 7.50 7.93
C SER A 149 -2.14 8.47 8.72
N SER A 150 -2.39 8.17 9.99
CA SER A 150 -3.02 9.11 10.92
C SER A 150 -2.24 10.41 11.11
N ARG A 151 -0.96 10.46 10.71
CA ARG A 151 -0.16 11.70 10.70
C ARG A 151 -0.67 12.76 9.73
N GLY A 152 -1.48 12.40 8.74
CA GLY A 152 -2.18 13.37 7.90
C GLY A 152 -3.11 14.31 8.68
N TYR A 153 -3.47 13.92 9.91
CA TYR A 153 -4.42 14.64 10.76
C TYR A 153 -3.90 14.88 12.18
N SER A 154 -2.64 14.54 12.46
CA SER A 154 -2.03 14.80 13.78
C SER A 154 -1.50 16.22 13.88
N ASP A 155 -1.59 16.79 15.08
CA ASP A 155 -1.10 18.14 15.40
C ASP A 155 0.36 18.13 15.90
N ASP A 156 1.13 17.07 15.62
CA ASP A 156 2.54 17.03 16.00
C ASP A 156 3.38 18.05 15.20
N ALA A 157 4.34 18.67 15.86
CA ALA A 157 5.15 19.75 15.30
C ALA A 157 6.22 19.28 14.29
N GLN A 158 6.18 18.02 13.85
CA GLN A 158 7.18 17.44 12.94
C GLN A 158 6.51 16.77 11.75
N SER A 159 7.30 16.51 10.68
CA SER A 159 6.84 15.76 9.52
C SER A 159 5.80 16.49 8.66
N THR A 160 5.82 17.82 8.57
CA THR A 160 4.82 18.62 7.84
C THR A 160 4.65 18.14 6.39
N ALA A 161 5.72 17.96 5.62
CA ALA A 161 5.64 17.50 4.24
C ALA A 161 4.98 16.12 4.14
N TYR A 162 5.31 15.20 5.06
CA TYR A 162 4.71 13.88 5.11
C TYR A 162 3.21 13.96 5.47
N ALA A 163 2.84 14.77 6.46
CA ALA A 163 1.45 14.95 6.86
C ALA A 163 0.62 15.48 5.70
N VAL A 164 1.10 16.53 5.01
CA VAL A 164 0.45 17.08 3.80
C VAL A 164 0.29 16.00 2.73
N SER A 165 1.33 15.20 2.46
CA SER A 165 1.25 14.13 1.47
C SER A 165 0.20 13.07 1.82
N LYS A 166 0.07 12.70 3.10
CA LYS A 166 -0.90 11.67 3.53
C LYS A 166 -2.33 12.22 3.61
N ALA A 167 -2.52 13.46 4.02
CA ALA A 167 -3.82 14.14 3.91
C ALA A 167 -4.26 14.29 2.44
N GLY A 168 -3.33 14.66 1.55
CA GLY A 168 -3.54 14.70 0.11
C GLY A 168 -3.92 13.34 -0.48
N LEU A 169 -3.25 12.26 -0.03
CA LEU A 169 -3.55 10.89 -0.44
C LEU A 169 -4.96 10.45 -0.03
N ASP A 170 -5.37 10.77 1.19
CA ASP A 170 -6.72 10.45 1.66
C ASP A 170 -7.78 11.23 0.87
N ARG A 171 -7.49 12.50 0.54
CA ARG A 171 -8.39 13.26 -0.31
C ARG A 171 -8.45 12.72 -1.73
N LEU A 172 -7.32 12.32 -2.32
CA LEU A 172 -7.26 11.65 -3.62
C LEU A 172 -8.09 10.36 -3.61
N THR A 173 -7.96 9.54 -2.58
CA THR A 173 -8.74 8.31 -2.39
C THR A 173 -10.24 8.56 -2.47
N ILE A 174 -10.75 9.54 -1.71
CA ILE A 174 -12.19 9.88 -1.69
C ILE A 174 -12.65 10.37 -3.08
N LYS A 175 -11.85 11.17 -3.76
CA LYS A 175 -12.18 11.68 -5.09
C LYS A 175 -12.22 10.58 -6.13
N LEU A 176 -11.18 9.73 -6.19
CA LEU A 176 -11.13 8.60 -7.11
C LEU A 176 -12.27 7.62 -6.88
N ALA A 177 -12.61 7.31 -5.61
CA ALA A 177 -13.73 6.45 -5.28
C ALA A 177 -15.05 6.95 -5.90
N THR A 178 -15.29 8.27 -5.83
CA THR A 178 -16.49 8.88 -6.45
C THR A 178 -16.46 8.80 -7.96
N GLU A 179 -15.33 9.08 -8.60
CA GLU A 179 -15.19 9.07 -10.05
C GLU A 179 -15.26 7.65 -10.64
N LEU A 180 -14.80 6.65 -9.89
CA LEU A 180 -14.73 5.26 -10.34
C LEU A 180 -15.91 4.40 -9.91
N LEU A 181 -16.89 4.97 -9.21
CA LEU A 181 -18.07 4.25 -8.72
C LEU A 181 -18.82 3.50 -9.82
N GLY A 182 -19.02 4.16 -10.98
CA GLY A 182 -19.70 3.60 -12.14
C GLY A 182 -18.96 2.46 -12.85
N PHE A 183 -17.67 2.25 -12.52
CA PHE A 183 -16.83 1.20 -13.08
C PHE A 183 -16.66 0.00 -12.13
N GLY A 184 -17.38 -0.03 -11.01
CA GLY A 184 -17.27 -1.15 -10.06
C GLY A 184 -15.88 -1.25 -9.39
N ILE A 185 -15.11 -0.16 -9.34
CA ILE A 185 -13.78 -0.11 -8.75
C ILE A 185 -13.88 0.50 -7.36
N SER A 186 -13.37 -0.21 -6.35
CA SER A 186 -13.27 0.33 -4.99
C SER A 186 -11.91 0.97 -4.75
N VAL A 187 -11.91 2.13 -4.09
CA VAL A 187 -10.68 2.86 -3.71
C VAL A 187 -10.79 3.25 -2.24
N ASN A 188 -9.88 2.75 -1.40
CA ASN A 188 -9.88 3.05 0.03
C ASN A 188 -8.48 3.39 0.51
N SER A 189 -8.37 4.25 1.53
CA SER A 189 -7.16 4.44 2.32
C SER A 189 -7.19 3.54 3.56
N LEU A 190 -6.05 2.93 3.85
CA LEU A 190 -5.83 2.16 5.07
C LEU A 190 -4.66 2.77 5.84
N GLN A 191 -4.92 3.19 7.06
CA GLN A 191 -3.92 3.74 7.96
C GLN A 191 -3.37 2.60 8.83
N PRO A 192 -2.09 2.23 8.67
CA PRO A 192 -1.43 1.34 9.63
C PRO A 192 -1.27 2.13 10.94
N GLY A 193 -1.50 1.49 12.05
CA GLY A 193 -1.22 2.09 13.34
C GLY A 193 0.21 2.60 13.46
N LEU A 194 0.67 2.88 14.65
CA LEU A 194 2.07 3.26 14.89
C LEU A 194 2.96 2.02 14.71
N THR A 195 3.28 1.68 13.46
CA THR A 195 3.97 0.44 13.11
C THR A 195 5.48 0.57 13.24
N MET A 196 6.09 -0.29 14.05
CA MET A 196 7.55 -0.44 14.13
C MET A 196 8.01 -1.36 13.01
N THR A 197 8.66 -0.81 11.99
CA THR A 197 9.25 -1.61 10.92
C THR A 197 10.66 -2.08 11.30
N GLU A 198 11.11 -3.22 10.71
CA GLU A 198 12.46 -3.74 10.92
C GLU A 198 13.55 -2.67 10.74
N LEU A 199 13.41 -1.82 9.70
CA LEU A 199 14.36 -0.75 9.44
C LEU A 199 14.32 0.35 10.52
N MET A 200 13.14 0.67 11.03
CA MET A 200 13.01 1.66 12.13
C MET A 200 13.61 1.13 13.41
N ALA A 201 13.34 -0.11 13.77
CA ALA A 201 13.92 -0.76 14.95
C ALA A 201 15.45 -0.83 14.86
N LYS A 202 15.99 -1.17 13.67
CA LYS A 202 17.43 -1.26 13.43
C LYS A 202 18.14 0.11 13.49
N LYS A 203 17.49 1.18 13.02
CA LYS A 203 18.06 2.55 13.03
C LYS A 203 17.88 3.29 14.35
N ASN A 204 16.85 2.94 15.11
CA ASN A 204 16.45 3.65 16.32
C ASN A 204 15.99 2.66 17.39
N PRO A 205 16.87 1.83 17.97
CA PRO A 205 16.49 0.83 18.96
C PRO A 205 15.80 1.41 20.19
N ASP A 206 16.16 2.63 20.57
CA ASP A 206 15.57 3.33 21.72
C ASP A 206 14.08 3.67 21.53
N LEU A 207 13.60 3.73 20.28
CA LEU A 207 12.19 3.98 20.01
C LEU A 207 11.28 2.83 20.51
N LEU A 208 11.80 1.61 20.60
CA LEU A 208 11.05 0.47 21.14
C LEU A 208 10.66 0.67 22.60
N GLU A 209 11.51 1.38 23.36
CA GLU A 209 11.27 1.66 24.79
C GLU A 209 10.37 2.87 25.01
N MET A 210 10.26 3.77 24.02
CA MET A 210 9.59 5.07 24.18
C MET A 210 8.06 5.02 24.08
N SER A 211 7.45 3.94 23.59
CA SER A 211 6.00 3.87 23.47
C SER A 211 5.45 2.45 23.50
N PRO A 212 4.54 2.13 24.41
CA PRO A 212 3.83 0.85 24.41
C PRO A 212 2.77 0.73 23.29
N LYS A 213 2.66 1.74 22.42
CA LYS A 213 1.64 1.80 21.35
C LYS A 213 2.14 1.31 19.99
N TRP A 214 3.39 0.82 19.90
CA TRP A 214 3.91 0.24 18.68
C TRP A 214 3.14 -1.01 18.30
N THR A 215 2.73 -1.10 17.03
CA THR A 215 2.11 -2.27 16.44
C THR A 215 3.12 -3.00 15.54
N GLU A 216 2.91 -4.29 15.35
CA GLU A 216 3.71 -5.08 14.43
C GLU A 216 3.21 -4.90 12.99
N GLU A 217 4.10 -5.04 12.01
CA GLU A 217 3.77 -4.92 10.58
C GLU A 217 2.66 -5.89 10.14
N LYS A 218 2.55 -7.04 10.80
CA LYS A 218 1.52 -8.03 10.49
C LYS A 218 0.10 -7.63 10.88
N ASN A 219 -0.07 -6.64 11.75
CA ASN A 219 -1.39 -6.25 12.26
C ASN A 219 -2.28 -5.66 11.16
N ILE A 220 -1.70 -5.04 10.13
CA ILE A 220 -2.45 -4.49 9.00
C ILE A 220 -3.00 -5.59 8.06
N ILE A 221 -2.47 -6.82 8.10
CA ILE A 221 -2.79 -7.88 7.14
C ILE A 221 -4.29 -8.19 7.10
N PRO A 222 -4.97 -8.46 8.23
CA PRO A 222 -6.39 -8.82 8.21
C PRO A 222 -7.27 -7.76 7.54
N ALA A 223 -7.02 -6.48 7.85
CA ALA A 223 -7.72 -5.34 7.28
C ALA A 223 -7.47 -5.21 5.77
N CYS A 224 -6.21 -5.33 5.36
CA CYS A 224 -5.81 -5.20 3.96
C CYS A 224 -6.35 -6.37 3.10
N VAL A 225 -6.29 -7.60 3.60
CA VAL A 225 -6.88 -8.78 2.95
C VAL A 225 -8.40 -8.63 2.84
N TRP A 226 -9.06 -8.14 3.89
CA TRP A 226 -10.51 -7.95 3.86
C TRP A 226 -10.90 -6.93 2.79
N LEU A 227 -10.20 -5.78 2.69
CA LEU A 227 -10.42 -4.78 1.63
C LEU A 227 -10.18 -5.36 0.23
N ALA A 228 -9.11 -6.12 0.05
CA ALA A 228 -8.75 -6.75 -1.22
C ALA A 228 -9.79 -7.78 -1.69
N ALA A 229 -10.48 -8.43 -0.75
CA ALA A 229 -11.51 -9.43 -1.05
C ALA A 229 -12.89 -8.83 -1.35
N GLN A 230 -13.07 -7.50 -1.20
CA GLN A 230 -14.36 -6.88 -1.50
C GLN A 230 -14.66 -6.92 -3.00
N GLN A 231 -15.92 -7.09 -3.34
CA GLN A 231 -16.39 -7.04 -4.72
C GLN A 231 -17.23 -5.77 -4.95
N GLY A 232 -16.99 -5.14 -6.10
CA GLY A 232 -17.69 -3.91 -6.44
C GLY A 232 -17.36 -2.76 -5.47
N THR A 233 -18.30 -1.87 -5.28
CA THR A 233 -18.12 -0.60 -4.57
C THR A 233 -18.83 -0.54 -3.21
N ALA A 234 -19.17 -1.70 -2.63
CA ALA A 234 -19.84 -1.76 -1.32
C ALA A 234 -19.03 -1.06 -0.21
N VAL A 235 -17.71 -1.08 -0.31
CA VAL A 235 -16.80 -0.32 0.56
C VAL A 235 -15.86 0.46 -0.33
N THR A 236 -16.08 1.76 -0.48
CA THR A 236 -15.25 2.65 -1.28
C THR A 236 -15.25 4.07 -0.71
N GLY A 237 -14.19 4.84 -0.96
CA GLY A 237 -14.04 6.21 -0.49
C GLY A 237 -13.80 6.35 1.02
N GLN A 238 -13.41 5.28 1.69
CA GLN A 238 -13.18 5.28 3.12
C GLN A 238 -11.72 5.55 3.46
N VAL A 239 -11.51 6.23 4.58
CA VAL A 239 -10.22 6.35 5.27
C VAL A 239 -10.33 5.55 6.56
N LEU A 240 -9.66 4.41 6.60
CA LEU A 240 -9.86 3.38 7.62
C LEU A 240 -8.58 3.21 8.46
N ASP A 241 -8.74 3.07 9.76
CA ASP A 241 -7.63 2.75 10.67
C ASP A 241 -7.61 1.23 10.93
N GLU A 242 -6.46 0.58 10.79
CA GLU A 242 -6.33 -0.87 11.00
C GLU A 242 -6.65 -1.28 12.44
N ARG A 243 -6.42 -0.38 13.41
CA ARG A 243 -6.68 -0.62 14.84
C ARG A 243 -8.16 -0.77 15.14
N ASP A 244 -9.01 -0.23 14.29
CA ASP A 244 -10.47 -0.31 14.41
C ASP A 244 -11.06 -1.51 13.68
N PHE A 245 -10.22 -2.28 12.96
CA PHE A 245 -10.65 -3.48 12.24
C PHE A 245 -11.16 -4.55 13.22
N GLY A 246 -12.36 -5.05 12.94
CA GLY A 246 -13.05 -6.03 13.81
C GLY A 246 -13.81 -5.42 14.98
N SER A 247 -13.72 -4.10 15.20
CA SER A 247 -14.48 -3.36 16.21
C SER A 247 -15.49 -2.40 15.60
N THR A 248 -15.04 -1.36 14.91
CA THR A 248 -15.91 -0.40 14.22
C THR A 248 -16.11 -0.74 12.75
N TRP A 249 -15.16 -1.47 12.15
CA TRP A 249 -15.27 -1.99 10.77
C TRP A 249 -14.46 -3.27 10.57
N PRO A 250 -14.91 -4.25 9.72
CA PRO A 250 -16.30 -4.40 9.37
C PRO A 250 -17.09 -4.92 10.57
N ILE A 251 -18.24 -4.35 10.81
CA ILE A 251 -19.18 -4.90 11.77
C ILE A 251 -20.09 -5.87 11.02
N LYS A 252 -20.25 -7.09 11.52
CA LYS A 252 -21.18 -8.06 10.94
C LYS A 252 -22.58 -7.47 10.91
N GLY A 253 -23.13 -7.31 9.70
CA GLY A 253 -24.54 -6.93 9.49
C GLY A 253 -24.80 -5.43 9.33
N ILE A 254 -23.77 -4.56 9.30
CA ILE A 254 -23.94 -3.15 8.96
C ILE A 254 -23.38 -2.91 7.56
N SER A 255 -24.27 -2.58 6.63
CA SER A 255 -23.87 -1.94 5.36
C SER A 255 -23.31 -0.57 5.69
N HIS A 256 -22.04 -0.31 5.34
CA HIS A 256 -21.47 1.03 5.49
C HIS A 256 -22.27 2.04 4.65
N PRO A 257 -22.41 3.30 5.11
CA PRO A 257 -23.17 4.29 4.38
C PRO A 257 -22.58 4.45 2.97
N THR A 258 -23.39 4.19 1.98
CA THR A 258 -23.10 4.55 0.60
C THR A 258 -22.93 6.06 0.54
N ILE A 259 -21.88 6.51 -0.12
CA ILE A 259 -21.69 7.92 -0.44
C ILE A 259 -22.89 8.33 -1.31
N SER A 260 -23.78 9.12 -0.73
CA SER A 260 -24.90 9.74 -1.45
C SER A 260 -24.43 10.93 -2.28
#